data_0385d9f77e2df7a153ba2ebbc83cb5b2
#
_entry.id   0385d9f77e2df7a153ba2ebbc83cb5b2
#
_cell.length_a   1.000
_cell.length_b   1.000
_cell.length_c   1.000
_cell.angle_alpha   90.00
_cell.angle_beta   90.00
_cell.angle_gamma   90.00
#
_symmetry.space_group_name_H-M   'P 1'
#
loop_
_entity.id
_entity.type
_entity.pdbx_description
1 polymer ?
#
loop_
_entity_poly.entity_id
_entity_poly.type
_entity_poly.pdbx_seq_one_letter_code
_entity_poly.pdbx_strand_id
1 'polypeptide(L)'
;MRSDYITRAKKFIPTIDIILSYNHMPWDIEEDIHMFNQEKNRRVIFSHGLTRYAFITSDYVIKVDYNLNDIEDFGGCEDEIEVYAQAEKDGMEYLFAKITRYDYNGTSYYIMPRIYGIGCKDNDAYDWMTEDELEWVQEHDIRDLHSLNYGWRKGHICIIDYSAHG
;
A
#
# COMPACT_ATOMS: atom_id res chain seq x y z
N MET A 1 -18.47 6.23 -18.74
CA MET A 1 -17.17 6.61 -18.16
C MET A 1 -16.85 5.69 -16.99
N ARG A 2 -15.64 5.14 -16.97
CA ARG A 2 -15.22 4.26 -15.89
C ARG A 2 -15.02 5.08 -14.61
N SER A 3 -15.58 4.62 -13.47
CA SER A 3 -15.34 5.27 -12.18
C SER A 3 -13.88 5.15 -11.81
N ASP A 4 -13.35 6.14 -11.07
CA ASP A 4 -11.96 6.12 -10.64
C ASP A 4 -11.73 4.99 -9.60
N TYR A 5 -10.46 4.65 -9.38
CA TYR A 5 -10.10 3.55 -8.50
C TYR A 5 -10.47 3.85 -7.03
N ILE A 6 -10.45 5.11 -6.61
CA ILE A 6 -10.85 5.50 -5.25
C ILE A 6 -12.32 5.16 -5.00
N THR A 7 -13.20 5.49 -5.92
CA THR A 7 -14.64 5.19 -5.82
C THR A 7 -14.86 3.68 -5.73
N ARG A 8 -14.16 2.90 -6.57
CA ARG A 8 -14.29 1.44 -6.55
C ARG A 8 -13.75 0.84 -5.24
N ALA A 9 -12.64 1.35 -4.73
CA ALA A 9 -12.08 0.91 -3.46
C ALA A 9 -13.04 1.17 -2.30
N LYS A 10 -13.64 2.36 -2.26
CA LYS A 10 -14.62 2.71 -1.23
C LYS A 10 -15.83 1.79 -1.24
N LYS A 11 -16.24 1.30 -2.41
CA LYS A 11 -17.34 0.33 -2.51
C LYS A 11 -16.97 -1.06 -1.99
N PHE A 12 -15.71 -1.42 -2.02
CA PHE A 12 -15.23 -2.72 -1.54
C PHE A 12 -14.94 -2.72 -0.04
N ILE A 13 -14.62 -1.57 0.53
CA ILE A 13 -14.25 -1.45 1.96
C ILE A 13 -15.30 -2.03 2.91
N PRO A 14 -16.63 -1.83 2.71
CA PRO A 14 -17.62 -2.47 3.59
C PRO A 14 -17.50 -4.00 3.64
N THR A 15 -17.17 -4.64 2.53
CA THR A 15 -16.93 -6.10 2.47
C THR A 15 -15.70 -6.47 3.28
N ILE A 16 -14.60 -5.73 3.12
CA ILE A 16 -13.38 -5.93 3.89
C ILE A 16 -13.66 -5.76 5.38
N ASP A 17 -14.40 -4.72 5.74
CA ASP A 17 -14.73 -4.43 7.14
C ASP A 17 -15.48 -5.59 7.80
N ILE A 18 -16.42 -6.22 7.08
CA ILE A 18 -17.13 -7.40 7.57
C ILE A 18 -16.15 -8.56 7.77
N ILE A 19 -15.28 -8.83 6.81
CA ILE A 19 -14.29 -9.90 6.89
C ILE A 19 -13.39 -9.69 8.12
N LEU A 20 -12.89 -8.48 8.31
CA LEU A 20 -12.00 -8.16 9.43
C LEU A 20 -12.71 -8.23 10.78
N SER A 21 -14.01 -7.94 10.83
CA SER A 21 -14.77 -7.99 12.08
C SER A 21 -14.96 -9.41 12.61
N TYR A 22 -14.92 -10.42 11.74
CA TYR A 22 -15.09 -11.83 12.11
C TYR A 22 -13.79 -12.61 12.24
N ASN A 23 -12.65 -12.04 11.80
CA ASN A 23 -11.39 -12.77 11.71
C ASN A 23 -10.29 -12.06 12.49
N HIS A 24 -9.58 -12.81 13.33
CA HIS A 24 -8.49 -12.27 14.13
C HIS A 24 -7.12 -12.69 13.62
N MET A 25 -7.05 -13.70 12.72
CA MET A 25 -5.79 -14.24 12.24
C MET A 25 -5.69 -14.11 10.71
N PRO A 26 -4.48 -13.86 10.20
CA PRO A 26 -4.29 -13.69 8.75
C PRO A 26 -4.79 -14.84 7.89
N TRP A 27 -4.63 -16.09 8.35
CA TRP A 27 -5.06 -17.25 7.57
C TRP A 27 -6.59 -17.35 7.44
N ASP A 28 -7.33 -16.88 8.43
CA ASP A 28 -8.80 -16.85 8.36
C ASP A 28 -9.27 -15.79 7.36
N ILE A 29 -8.58 -14.64 7.31
CA ILE A 29 -8.86 -13.58 6.34
C ILE A 29 -8.55 -14.08 4.93
N GLU A 30 -7.43 -14.75 4.75
CA GLU A 30 -7.04 -15.32 3.45
C GLU A 30 -8.07 -16.32 2.93
N GLU A 31 -8.58 -17.18 3.81
CA GLU A 31 -9.64 -18.14 3.47
C GLU A 31 -10.92 -17.44 3.05
N ASP A 32 -11.36 -16.43 3.79
CA ASP A 32 -12.56 -15.66 3.45
C ASP A 32 -12.40 -14.90 2.13
N ILE A 33 -11.23 -14.37 1.84
CA ILE A 33 -10.95 -13.74 0.54
C ILE A 33 -10.99 -14.76 -0.58
N HIS A 34 -10.45 -15.95 -0.34
CA HIS A 34 -10.52 -17.05 -1.33
C HIS A 34 -11.97 -17.42 -1.65
N MET A 35 -12.82 -17.58 -0.64
CA MET A 35 -14.23 -17.85 -0.80
C MET A 35 -14.96 -16.72 -1.52
N PHE A 36 -14.67 -15.48 -1.16
CA PHE A 36 -15.19 -14.29 -1.82
C PHE A 36 -14.85 -14.29 -3.31
N ASN A 37 -13.61 -14.58 -3.65
CA ASN A 37 -13.15 -14.65 -5.04
C ASN A 37 -13.91 -15.69 -5.85
N GLN A 38 -14.14 -16.86 -5.28
CA GLN A 38 -14.90 -17.92 -5.95
C GLN A 38 -16.36 -17.52 -6.14
N GLU A 39 -16.98 -16.98 -5.10
CA GLU A 39 -18.40 -16.63 -5.11
C GLU A 39 -18.71 -15.47 -6.05
N LYS A 40 -17.83 -14.46 -6.08
CA LYS A 40 -18.03 -13.22 -6.84
C LYS A 40 -17.25 -13.16 -8.15
N ASN A 41 -16.55 -14.22 -8.51
CA ASN A 41 -15.67 -14.26 -9.69
C ASN A 41 -14.68 -13.09 -9.70
N ARG A 42 -13.99 -12.90 -8.57
CA ARG A 42 -13.00 -11.83 -8.37
C ARG A 42 -11.61 -12.43 -8.16
N ARG A 43 -10.60 -11.58 -8.22
CA ARG A 43 -9.20 -11.96 -8.04
C ARG A 43 -8.50 -11.02 -7.06
N VAL A 44 -9.05 -10.92 -5.87
CA VAL A 44 -8.41 -10.14 -4.80
C VAL A 44 -7.30 -10.98 -4.19
N ILE A 45 -6.13 -10.38 -4.01
CA ILE A 45 -5.00 -11.00 -3.34
C ILE A 45 -4.90 -10.39 -1.94
N PHE A 46 -4.87 -11.25 -0.92
CA PHE A 46 -4.60 -10.82 0.45
C PHE A 46 -3.13 -11.02 0.76
N SER A 47 -2.53 -9.99 1.34
CA SER A 47 -1.14 -10.01 1.81
C SER A 47 -1.06 -9.39 3.20
N HIS A 48 -0.11 -9.83 4.01
CA HIS A 48 0.11 -9.24 5.32
C HIS A 48 1.59 -9.11 5.61
N GLY A 49 1.95 -8.01 6.25
CA GLY A 49 3.27 -7.77 6.79
C GLY A 49 3.23 -7.76 8.31
N LEU A 50 4.22 -7.13 8.93
CA LEU A 50 4.36 -7.07 10.38
C LEU A 50 3.26 -6.22 11.03
N THR A 51 2.87 -5.12 10.38
CA THR A 51 1.91 -4.15 10.94
C THR A 51 0.65 -3.97 10.12
N ARG A 52 0.59 -4.44 8.88
CA ARG A 52 -0.47 -4.11 7.93
C ARG A 52 -1.00 -5.31 7.18
N TYR A 53 -2.29 -5.23 6.86
CA TYR A 53 -2.93 -6.06 5.84
C TYR A 53 -3.03 -5.28 4.55
N ALA A 54 -2.92 -5.96 3.42
CA ALA A 54 -3.13 -5.39 2.09
C ALA A 54 -4.10 -6.26 1.29
N PHE A 55 -5.09 -5.62 0.70
CA PHE A 55 -6.07 -6.23 -0.20
C PHE A 55 -5.82 -5.67 -1.59
N ILE A 56 -5.32 -6.52 -2.47
CA ILE A 56 -4.77 -6.12 -3.77
C ILE A 56 -5.72 -6.54 -4.87
N THR A 57 -6.19 -5.57 -5.65
CA THR A 57 -7.04 -5.80 -6.81
C THR A 57 -6.28 -5.44 -8.09
N SER A 58 -6.94 -5.53 -9.24
CA SER A 58 -6.30 -5.20 -10.52
C SER A 58 -5.94 -3.71 -10.65
N ASP A 59 -6.61 -2.80 -9.96
CA ASP A 59 -6.45 -1.37 -10.15
C ASP A 59 -6.19 -0.57 -8.87
N TYR A 60 -6.37 -1.17 -7.69
CA TYR A 60 -6.08 -0.49 -6.44
C TYR A 60 -5.62 -1.47 -5.36
N VAL A 61 -5.02 -0.93 -4.31
CA VAL A 61 -4.63 -1.65 -3.10
C VAL A 61 -5.28 -0.93 -1.91
N ILE A 62 -5.85 -1.71 -0.99
CA ILE A 62 -6.38 -1.19 0.28
C ILE A 62 -5.50 -1.74 1.38
N LYS A 63 -4.94 -0.85 2.19
CA LYS A 63 -4.11 -1.19 3.35
C LYS A 63 -4.84 -0.89 4.64
N VAL A 64 -4.62 -1.72 5.65
CA VAL A 64 -5.18 -1.55 7.00
C VAL A 64 -4.10 -1.91 8.01
N ASP A 65 -3.85 -1.03 8.97
CA ASP A 65 -2.97 -1.33 10.10
C ASP A 65 -3.69 -2.28 11.06
N TYR A 66 -3.04 -3.35 11.50
CA TYR A 66 -3.65 -4.31 12.40
C TYR A 66 -2.86 -4.51 13.69
N ASN A 67 -1.54 -4.32 13.66
CA ASN A 67 -0.67 -4.53 14.82
C ASN A 67 -0.24 -3.18 15.40
N LEU A 68 -1.15 -2.57 16.16
CA LEU A 68 -0.96 -1.22 16.70
C LEU A 68 0.20 -1.12 17.68
N ASN A 69 0.60 -2.24 18.31
CA ASN A 69 1.73 -2.25 19.25
C ASN A 69 3.08 -2.07 18.55
N ASP A 70 3.19 -2.51 17.31
CA ASP A 70 4.44 -2.47 16.57
C ASP A 70 4.57 -1.27 15.63
N ILE A 71 3.51 -0.47 15.47
CA ILE A 71 3.49 0.67 14.54
C ILE A 71 4.54 1.73 14.91
N GLU A 72 4.76 1.99 16.21
CA GLU A 72 5.76 2.96 16.65
C GLU A 72 7.18 2.58 16.20
N ASP A 73 7.48 1.28 16.20
CA ASP A 73 8.82 0.77 15.86
C ASP A 73 9.00 0.53 14.36
N PHE A 74 7.95 0.08 13.68
CA PHE A 74 8.03 -0.40 12.29
C PHE A 74 7.24 0.46 11.30
N GLY A 75 6.54 1.47 11.79
CA GLY A 75 5.74 2.37 10.95
C GLY A 75 4.39 1.80 10.54
N GLY A 76 3.50 2.69 10.12
CA GLY A 76 2.16 2.36 9.68
C GLY A 76 1.74 3.21 8.49
N CYS A 77 0.48 3.10 8.10
CA CYS A 77 -0.05 3.81 6.93
C CYS A 77 -0.06 5.34 7.09
N GLU A 78 -0.21 5.85 8.33
CA GLU A 78 -0.13 7.31 8.56
C GLU A 78 1.25 7.87 8.25
N ASP A 79 2.32 7.11 8.47
CA ASP A 79 3.66 7.53 8.09
C ASP A 79 3.76 7.72 6.57
N GLU A 80 3.11 6.85 5.80
CA GLU A 80 3.06 6.97 4.35
C GLU A 80 2.27 8.22 3.92
N ILE A 81 1.18 8.55 4.61
CA ILE A 81 0.44 9.81 4.38
C ILE A 81 1.36 11.01 4.57
N GLU A 82 2.14 11.03 5.65
CA GLU A 82 3.07 12.12 5.96
C GLU A 82 4.20 12.21 4.93
N VAL A 83 4.78 11.08 4.56
CA VAL A 83 5.85 11.03 3.54
C VAL A 83 5.33 11.56 2.21
N TYR A 84 4.14 11.13 1.79
CA TYR A 84 3.57 11.60 0.53
C TYR A 84 3.28 13.09 0.55
N ALA A 85 2.74 13.61 1.65
CA ALA A 85 2.47 15.05 1.79
C ALA A 85 3.77 15.88 1.69
N GLN A 86 4.85 15.39 2.31
CA GLN A 86 6.14 16.07 2.21
C GLN A 86 6.72 15.98 0.80
N ALA A 87 6.56 14.82 0.15
CA ALA A 87 6.99 14.64 -1.23
C ALA A 87 6.27 15.62 -2.18
N GLU A 88 4.97 15.81 -1.99
CA GLU A 88 4.20 16.80 -2.76
C GLU A 88 4.76 18.21 -2.61
N LYS A 89 5.10 18.62 -1.39
CA LYS A 89 5.70 19.94 -1.13
C LYS A 89 7.03 20.11 -1.84
N ASP A 90 7.81 19.05 -1.95
CA ASP A 90 9.15 19.07 -2.49
C ASP A 90 9.22 18.68 -3.98
N GLY A 91 8.06 18.41 -4.61
CA GLY A 91 8.01 18.01 -6.02
C GLY A 91 8.50 16.61 -6.31
N MET A 92 8.54 15.73 -5.30
CA MET A 92 9.03 14.36 -5.38
C MET A 92 7.92 13.31 -5.34
N GLU A 93 6.65 13.71 -5.41
CA GLU A 93 5.50 12.80 -5.31
C GLU A 93 5.46 11.75 -6.41
N TYR A 94 6.07 12.04 -7.55
CA TYR A 94 6.12 11.08 -8.68
C TYR A 94 6.87 9.79 -8.34
N LEU A 95 7.70 9.82 -7.28
CA LEU A 95 8.41 8.62 -6.80
C LEU A 95 7.50 7.64 -6.05
N PHE A 96 6.31 8.07 -5.66
CA PHE A 96 5.47 7.30 -4.72
C PHE A 96 4.08 7.06 -5.26
N ALA A 97 3.51 5.88 -4.96
CA ALA A 97 2.10 5.63 -5.19
C ALA A 97 1.29 6.49 -4.21
N LYS A 98 0.36 7.27 -4.74
CA LYS A 98 -0.45 8.18 -3.89
C LYS A 98 -1.29 7.39 -2.90
N ILE A 99 -1.21 7.75 -1.63
CA ILE A 99 -2.00 7.13 -0.57
C ILE A 99 -3.14 8.07 -0.15
N THR A 100 -4.36 7.52 -0.05
CA THR A 100 -5.56 8.28 0.34
C THR A 100 -6.23 7.57 1.51
N ARG A 101 -6.41 8.29 2.62
CA ARG A 101 -7.10 7.77 3.80
C ARG A 101 -8.61 7.83 3.62
N TYR A 102 -9.28 6.78 4.06
CA TYR A 102 -10.74 6.71 4.10
C TYR A 102 -11.17 6.02 5.39
N ASP A 103 -11.90 6.73 6.23
CA ASP A 103 -12.40 6.19 7.49
C ASP A 103 -13.79 5.59 7.26
N TYR A 104 -13.97 4.37 7.73
CA TYR A 104 -15.23 3.65 7.62
C TYR A 104 -15.46 2.84 8.89
N ASN A 105 -16.62 3.04 9.52
CA ASN A 105 -17.07 2.26 10.68
C ASN A 105 -16.02 2.19 11.80
N GLY A 106 -15.33 3.30 12.07
CA GLY A 106 -14.32 3.40 13.12
C GLY A 106 -12.94 2.87 12.75
N THR A 107 -12.75 2.41 11.54
CA THR A 107 -11.46 1.90 11.04
C THR A 107 -10.93 2.81 9.93
N SER A 108 -9.63 3.06 9.94
CA SER A 108 -8.95 3.81 8.87
C SER A 108 -8.44 2.86 7.81
N TYR A 109 -8.88 3.08 6.59
CA TYR A 109 -8.45 2.36 5.40
C TYR A 109 -7.62 3.29 4.53
N TYR A 110 -6.63 2.72 3.82
CA TYR A 110 -5.69 3.50 3.01
C TYR A 110 -5.66 2.94 1.60
N ILE A 111 -5.97 3.79 0.63
CA ILE A 111 -6.17 3.40 -0.76
C ILE A 111 -5.00 3.90 -1.60
N MET A 112 -4.41 3.01 -2.39
CA MET A 112 -3.36 3.33 -3.35
C MET A 112 -3.74 2.79 -4.73
N PRO A 113 -3.25 3.40 -5.83
CA PRO A 113 -3.38 2.75 -7.13
C PRO A 113 -2.53 1.49 -7.16
N ARG A 114 -2.94 0.49 -7.96
CA ARG A 114 -2.11 -0.67 -8.22
C ARG A 114 -0.96 -0.30 -9.15
N ILE A 115 0.25 -0.56 -8.70
CA ILE A 115 1.47 -0.35 -9.49
C ILE A 115 1.97 -1.72 -9.95
N TYR A 116 2.24 -1.85 -11.23
CA TYR A 116 2.69 -3.09 -11.83
C TYR A 116 4.19 -3.07 -12.13
N GLY A 117 4.71 -4.22 -12.55
CA GLY A 117 6.10 -4.35 -12.94
C GLY A 117 7.02 -4.31 -11.73
N ILE A 118 6.87 -5.29 -10.83
CA ILE A 118 7.78 -5.46 -9.69
C ILE A 118 9.22 -5.30 -10.15
N GLY A 119 10.03 -4.62 -9.34
CA GLY A 119 11.43 -4.35 -9.64
C GLY A 119 12.25 -5.61 -9.88
N CYS A 120 13.41 -5.43 -10.51
CA CYS A 120 14.33 -6.53 -10.77
C CYS A 120 14.74 -7.19 -9.47
N LYS A 121 14.71 -8.52 -9.42
CA LYS A 121 14.93 -9.33 -8.23
C LYS A 121 16.21 -8.96 -7.45
N ASP A 122 17.26 -8.57 -8.18
CA ASP A 122 18.57 -8.28 -7.60
C ASP A 122 18.84 -6.78 -7.42
N ASN A 123 17.83 -5.93 -7.66
CA ASN A 123 17.98 -4.48 -7.59
C ASN A 123 17.03 -3.86 -6.56
N ASP A 124 17.59 -2.99 -5.72
CA ASP A 124 16.80 -2.11 -4.86
C ASP A 124 16.34 -0.89 -5.67
N ALA A 125 15.34 -0.17 -5.15
CA ALA A 125 14.84 1.05 -5.79
C ALA A 125 15.95 2.10 -5.95
N TYR A 126 16.93 2.11 -5.06
CA TYR A 126 18.08 3.04 -5.11
C TYR A 126 18.84 2.96 -6.43
N ASP A 127 18.92 1.79 -7.05
CA ASP A 127 19.66 1.59 -8.30
C ASP A 127 19.03 2.32 -9.49
N TRP A 128 17.78 2.76 -9.33
CA TRP A 128 16.98 3.39 -10.39
C TRP A 128 16.69 4.86 -10.12
N MET A 129 17.33 5.43 -9.07
CA MET A 129 17.12 6.83 -8.67
C MET A 129 18.26 7.73 -9.14
N THR A 130 17.91 8.99 -9.41
CA THR A 130 18.89 10.05 -9.59
C THR A 130 19.52 10.40 -8.24
N GLU A 131 20.62 11.17 -8.26
CA GLU A 131 21.28 11.65 -7.05
C GLU A 131 20.31 12.44 -6.15
N ASP A 132 19.52 13.33 -6.74
CA ASP A 132 18.56 14.16 -6.00
C ASP A 132 17.45 13.32 -5.37
N GLU A 133 16.95 12.33 -6.10
CA GLU A 133 15.94 11.41 -5.60
C GLU A 133 16.49 10.58 -4.43
N LEU A 134 17.67 10.05 -4.59
CA LEU A 134 18.33 9.25 -3.56
C LEU A 134 18.58 10.07 -2.30
N GLU A 135 19.05 11.30 -2.44
CA GLU A 135 19.29 12.21 -1.32
C GLU A 135 17.97 12.48 -0.57
N TRP A 136 16.91 12.78 -1.29
CA TRP A 136 15.59 13.04 -0.68
C TRP A 136 15.09 11.83 0.12
N VAL A 137 15.18 10.64 -0.47
CA VAL A 137 14.74 9.39 0.17
C VAL A 137 15.55 9.11 1.44
N GLN A 138 16.85 9.32 1.39
CA GLN A 138 17.73 9.13 2.55
C GLN A 138 17.47 10.15 3.65
N GLU A 139 17.27 11.41 3.30
CA GLU A 139 16.96 12.48 4.26
C GLU A 139 15.65 12.24 5.01
N HIS A 140 14.69 11.59 4.36
CA HIS A 140 13.39 11.29 4.95
C HIS A 140 13.30 9.88 5.56
N ASP A 141 14.46 9.23 5.70
CA ASP A 141 14.60 7.95 6.39
C ASP A 141 13.70 6.84 5.82
N ILE A 142 13.47 6.87 4.50
CA ILE A 142 12.72 5.83 3.82
C ILE A 142 13.66 4.67 3.53
N ARG A 143 13.32 3.50 4.03
CA ARG A 143 14.16 2.30 3.99
C ARG A 143 13.39 1.14 3.36
N ASP A 144 14.05 -0.01 3.30
CA ASP A 144 13.44 -1.25 2.85
C ASP A 144 12.91 -1.17 1.43
N LEU A 145 13.69 -0.57 0.52
CA LEU A 145 13.33 -0.37 -0.87
C LEU A 145 13.76 -1.53 -1.77
N HIS A 146 13.56 -2.76 -1.31
CA HIS A 146 13.83 -3.96 -2.10
C HIS A 146 12.82 -4.11 -3.26
N SER A 147 13.05 -5.08 -4.12
CA SER A 147 12.31 -5.25 -5.38
C SER A 147 10.79 -5.40 -5.23
N LEU A 148 10.31 -5.86 -4.06
CA LEU A 148 8.87 -6.03 -3.80
C LEU A 148 8.17 -4.73 -3.41
N ASN A 149 8.93 -3.67 -3.10
CA ASN A 149 8.38 -2.42 -2.58
C ASN A 149 8.33 -1.30 -3.63
N TYR A 150 8.63 -1.60 -4.88
CA TYR A 150 8.47 -0.65 -5.97
C TYR A 150 8.05 -1.36 -7.26
N GLY A 151 7.46 -0.59 -8.16
CA GLY A 151 7.12 -1.01 -9.51
C GLY A 151 7.42 0.13 -10.48
N TRP A 152 6.78 0.11 -11.62
CA TRP A 152 7.03 1.08 -12.69
C TRP A 152 5.75 1.78 -13.09
N ARG A 153 5.83 3.08 -13.29
CA ARG A 153 4.74 3.91 -13.78
C ARG A 153 5.30 4.97 -14.71
N LYS A 154 4.79 5.01 -15.95
CA LYS A 154 5.21 5.98 -16.96
C LYS A 154 6.71 6.03 -17.19
N GLY A 155 7.36 4.85 -17.19
CA GLY A 155 8.80 4.75 -17.43
C GLY A 155 9.68 5.13 -16.25
N HIS A 156 9.09 5.36 -15.07
CA HIS A 156 9.81 5.69 -13.85
C HIS A 156 9.43 4.73 -12.72
N ILE A 157 10.35 4.53 -11.78
CA ILE A 157 10.03 3.74 -10.58
C ILE A 157 8.94 4.45 -9.78
N CYS A 158 8.14 3.65 -9.09
CA CYS A 158 7.09 4.12 -8.21
C CYS A 158 7.08 3.24 -6.96
N ILE A 159 7.37 3.84 -5.82
CA ILE A 159 7.50 3.15 -4.54
C ILE A 159 6.09 2.93 -3.96
N ILE A 160 5.82 1.71 -3.50
CA ILE A 160 4.50 1.30 -3.02
C ILE A 160 4.47 1.00 -1.51
N ASP A 161 5.62 0.97 -0.85
CA ASP A 161 5.72 0.81 0.60
C ASP A 161 6.86 1.73 1.07
N TYR A 162 6.49 2.82 1.74
CA TYR A 162 7.44 3.90 2.02
C TYR A 162 7.26 4.53 3.40
N SER A 163 6.88 3.72 4.38
CA SER A 163 6.86 4.18 5.77
C SER A 163 8.25 4.62 6.20
N ALA A 164 8.34 5.77 6.86
CA ALA A 164 9.62 6.33 7.32
C ALA A 164 10.29 5.50 8.42
N HIS A 165 9.57 4.58 9.03
CA HIS A 165 10.09 3.70 10.07
C HIS A 165 10.23 2.25 9.57
N GLY A 166 9.84 2.00 8.34
CA GLY A 166 9.85 0.67 7.71
C GLY A 166 11.13 0.32 7.04
#